data_61ebb6293ca7b8da2aace1181e5e2c70
#
_entry.id   61ebb6293ca7b8da2aace1181e5e2c70
#
_cell.length_a   1.000
_cell.length_b   1.000
_cell.length_c   1.000
_cell.angle_alpha   90.00
_cell.angle_beta   90.00
_cell.angle_gamma   90.00
#
_symmetry.space_group_name_H-M   'P 1'
#
loop_
_entity.id
_entity.type
_entity.pdbx_description
1 polymer ?
#
loop_
_entity_poly.entity_id
_entity_poly.type
_entity_poly.pdbx_seq_one_letter_code
_entity_poly.pdbx_strand_id
1 'polypeptide(L)'
;MKNILTLFLIVSIMSCENNPTLQSVLESNDIEQIKLKRKEIAASQQDFVDKLQIIDNKLEELDTNPQLPIVEILTVSPIEFDHYIQVQGSVKSDELINIFPELSGVAKAIYVKSGDIVKKGQPLIKIDDGGLKEQLSQLEIGFELTKTMFERQKRLWDQNIGSEIKFLETKSMYEAQKQGISQLKKQIKKTLIEAPFSGTIDNVVVKKGEVVYPGRSNLMMLLNLDNLYIESNVPEKYISSINYGNKVMVHFPLLDKTILTTVRQSGNYINPINRTFKIEMGMEKNDLNIKPNLNSKVKINDYSNDSALMINQNFISIDSNNKEYVYKIYNKNNKTYVSKTSIVTGKNDGVSVEVISGLNPGDKIVSEGIRKLVDNVQVQIIN
;
A
#
# COMPACT_ATOMS: atom_id res chain seq x y z
N MET A 1 32.77 100.43 -19.57
CA MET A 1 33.73 99.50 -20.15
C MET A 1 33.68 98.21 -19.34
N LYS A 2 33.59 97.10 -20.10
CA LYS A 2 33.81 95.73 -19.76
C LYS A 2 32.74 94.96 -18.97
N ASN A 3 32.04 94.20 -19.75
CA ASN A 3 31.16 93.02 -19.43
C ASN A 3 31.91 91.96 -18.66
N ILE A 4 31.22 91.27 -17.71
CA ILE A 4 31.54 89.96 -17.32
C ILE A 4 30.21 89.13 -17.31
N LEU A 5 30.13 88.29 -18.28
CA LEU A 5 29.05 87.30 -18.53
C LEU A 5 29.22 86.08 -17.57
N THR A 6 28.34 85.88 -16.62
CA THR A 6 28.36 84.73 -15.75
C THR A 6 27.40 83.70 -16.32
N LEU A 7 27.97 82.62 -16.85
CA LEU A 7 27.29 81.47 -17.39
C LEU A 7 26.78 80.53 -16.24
N PHE A 8 25.48 80.46 -16.06
CA PHE A 8 24.84 79.58 -15.09
C PHE A 8 24.58 78.21 -15.75
N LEU A 9 25.41 77.23 -15.40
CA LEU A 9 25.28 75.87 -15.86
C LEU A 9 24.21 75.16 -15.02
N ILE A 10 23.01 74.93 -15.57
CA ILE A 10 21.94 74.17 -14.95
C ILE A 10 22.27 72.62 -15.26
N VAL A 11 22.76 71.93 -14.25
CA VAL A 11 22.87 70.49 -14.26
C VAL A 11 21.50 69.91 -13.93
N SER A 12 20.75 69.47 -14.92
CA SER A 12 19.55 68.65 -14.77
C SER A 12 19.98 67.22 -14.39
N ILE A 13 19.81 66.91 -13.12
CA ILE A 13 19.95 65.50 -12.66
C ILE A 13 18.70 64.73 -13.14
N MET A 14 18.83 64.00 -14.25
CA MET A 14 17.89 62.96 -14.61
C MET A 14 18.14 61.78 -13.66
N SER A 15 17.32 61.64 -12.64
CA SER A 15 17.19 60.41 -11.85
C SER A 15 16.53 59.38 -12.71
N CYS A 16 17.33 58.57 -13.40
CA CYS A 16 16.84 57.27 -13.93
C CYS A 16 16.65 56.32 -12.75
N GLU A 17 15.44 56.08 -12.34
CA GLU A 17 15.10 54.88 -11.55
C GLU A 17 15.45 53.68 -12.42
N ASN A 18 16.62 53.07 -12.16
CA ASN A 18 17.03 51.83 -12.73
C ASN A 18 16.20 50.70 -12.09
N ASN A 19 14.96 50.52 -12.51
CA ASN A 19 14.22 49.32 -12.20
C ASN A 19 14.90 48.16 -12.95
N PRO A 20 15.41 47.16 -12.24
CA PRO A 20 16.11 46.06 -12.88
C PRO A 20 15.16 45.35 -13.88
N THR A 21 15.67 45.11 -15.07
CA THR A 21 14.91 44.38 -16.11
C THR A 21 14.63 42.95 -15.66
N LEU A 22 13.55 42.34 -16.15
CA LEU A 22 13.23 40.97 -15.85
C LEU A 22 14.42 40.04 -16.11
N GLN A 23 15.14 40.26 -17.20
CA GLN A 23 16.27 39.46 -17.60
C GLN A 23 17.45 39.55 -16.63
N SER A 24 17.80 40.78 -16.17
CA SER A 24 18.86 40.99 -15.19
C SER A 24 18.56 40.36 -13.82
N VAL A 25 17.27 40.34 -13.42
CA VAL A 25 16.83 39.68 -12.19
C VAL A 25 16.91 38.12 -12.31
N LEU A 26 16.55 37.58 -13.46
CA LEU A 26 16.67 36.12 -13.70
C LEU A 26 18.13 35.67 -13.75
N GLU A 27 19.03 36.46 -14.36
CA GLU A 27 20.46 36.15 -14.44
C GLU A 27 21.19 36.27 -13.09
N SER A 28 20.64 37.02 -12.12
CA SER A 28 21.22 37.17 -10.78
C SER A 28 21.18 35.88 -9.95
N ASN A 29 20.31 34.88 -10.28
CA ASN A 29 20.02 33.67 -9.51
C ASN A 29 19.68 33.94 -8.02
N ASP A 30 19.28 35.18 -7.67
CA ASP A 30 18.88 35.54 -6.33
C ASP A 30 17.37 35.31 -6.14
N ILE A 31 17.03 34.32 -5.33
CA ILE A 31 15.65 33.86 -5.07
C ILE A 31 14.79 34.99 -4.53
N GLU A 32 15.33 35.87 -3.66
CA GLU A 32 14.56 36.96 -3.08
C GLU A 32 14.27 38.05 -4.10
N GLN A 33 15.21 38.41 -4.96
CA GLN A 33 14.98 39.37 -6.05
C GLN A 33 13.97 38.82 -7.08
N ILE A 34 14.07 37.53 -7.40
CA ILE A 34 13.11 36.89 -8.30
C ILE A 34 11.70 36.89 -7.73
N LYS A 35 11.53 36.58 -6.42
CA LYS A 35 10.23 36.65 -5.73
C LYS A 35 9.66 38.05 -5.73
N LEU A 36 10.51 39.06 -5.48
CA LEU A 36 10.13 40.48 -5.44
C LEU A 36 9.67 40.95 -6.81
N LYS A 37 10.40 40.58 -7.88
CA LYS A 37 10.04 40.89 -9.27
C LYS A 37 8.74 40.22 -9.71
N ARG A 38 8.55 38.91 -9.29
CA ARG A 38 7.29 38.20 -9.51
C ARG A 38 6.12 38.92 -8.86
N LYS A 39 6.28 39.42 -7.62
CA LYS A 39 5.24 40.12 -6.90
C LYS A 39 4.92 41.48 -7.58
N GLU A 40 5.91 42.20 -8.08
CA GLU A 40 5.76 43.44 -8.83
C GLU A 40 4.98 43.20 -10.14
N ILE A 41 5.34 42.18 -10.91
CA ILE A 41 4.65 41.82 -12.15
C ILE A 41 3.20 41.38 -11.86
N ALA A 42 2.97 40.61 -10.79
CA ALA A 42 1.62 40.22 -10.38
C ALA A 42 0.76 41.44 -9.95
N ALA A 43 1.35 42.42 -9.27
CA ALA A 43 0.66 43.66 -8.93
C ALA A 43 0.34 44.50 -10.18
N SER A 44 1.26 44.58 -11.13
CA SER A 44 1.02 45.24 -12.41
C SER A 44 -0.07 44.55 -13.23
N GLN A 45 -0.10 43.24 -13.23
CA GLN A 45 -1.17 42.45 -13.88
C GLN A 45 -2.54 42.77 -13.26
N GLN A 46 -2.62 42.90 -11.93
CA GLN A 46 -3.88 43.26 -11.26
C GLN A 46 -4.32 44.69 -11.64
N ASP A 47 -3.40 45.68 -11.69
CA ASP A 47 -3.69 47.05 -12.12
C ASP A 47 -4.20 47.08 -13.57
N PHE A 48 -3.64 46.27 -14.47
CA PHE A 48 -4.17 46.13 -15.83
C PHE A 48 -5.57 45.52 -15.87
N VAL A 49 -5.85 44.51 -15.06
CA VAL A 49 -7.20 43.94 -14.95
C VAL A 49 -8.20 44.96 -14.45
N ASP A 50 -7.83 45.73 -13.42
CA ASP A 50 -8.70 46.79 -12.86
C ASP A 50 -8.99 47.91 -13.90
N LYS A 51 -7.97 48.31 -14.67
CA LYS A 51 -8.12 49.27 -15.76
C LYS A 51 -9.00 48.73 -16.89
N LEU A 52 -8.84 47.47 -17.27
CA LEU A 52 -9.71 46.84 -18.24
C LEU A 52 -11.15 46.81 -17.76
N GLN A 53 -11.38 46.53 -16.48
CA GLN A 53 -12.72 46.50 -15.90
C GLN A 53 -13.38 47.88 -15.93
N ILE A 54 -12.61 48.98 -15.70
CA ILE A 54 -13.12 50.37 -15.82
C ILE A 54 -13.49 50.68 -17.29
N ILE A 55 -12.66 50.23 -18.26
CA ILE A 55 -12.91 50.41 -19.69
C ILE A 55 -14.13 49.58 -20.11
N ASP A 56 -14.21 48.34 -19.69
CA ASP A 56 -15.33 47.42 -20.01
C ASP A 56 -16.65 47.96 -19.45
N ASN A 57 -16.66 48.46 -18.21
CA ASN A 57 -17.84 49.12 -17.64
C ASN A 57 -18.26 50.35 -18.46
N LYS A 58 -17.30 51.14 -18.98
CA LYS A 58 -17.60 52.28 -19.83
C LYS A 58 -18.09 51.89 -21.21
N LEU A 59 -17.54 50.82 -21.78
CA LEU A 59 -18.04 50.24 -23.02
C LEU A 59 -19.46 49.69 -22.86
N GLU A 60 -19.77 49.04 -21.73
CA GLU A 60 -21.11 48.52 -21.40
C GLU A 60 -22.17 49.66 -21.31
N GLU A 61 -21.77 50.85 -20.85
CA GLU A 61 -22.63 52.03 -20.86
C GLU A 61 -22.88 52.60 -22.27
N LEU A 62 -21.90 52.46 -23.18
CA LEU A 62 -21.92 53.10 -24.52
C LEU A 62 -22.33 52.11 -25.63
N ASP A 63 -22.13 50.83 -25.45
CA ASP A 63 -22.44 49.82 -26.45
C ASP A 63 -23.90 49.33 -26.33
N THR A 64 -24.72 49.70 -27.30
CA THR A 64 -26.12 49.32 -27.34
C THR A 64 -26.33 47.85 -27.79
N ASN A 65 -25.26 47.14 -28.21
CA ASN A 65 -25.35 45.71 -28.61
C ASN A 65 -24.08 44.92 -28.25
N PRO A 66 -23.77 44.76 -26.94
CA PRO A 66 -22.55 44.06 -26.51
C PRO A 66 -22.57 42.60 -26.95
N GLN A 67 -21.46 42.14 -27.57
CA GLN A 67 -21.25 40.72 -27.83
C GLN A 67 -20.90 40.07 -26.49
N LEU A 68 -21.91 39.53 -25.82
CA LEU A 68 -21.74 38.83 -24.53
C LEU A 68 -20.91 37.56 -24.70
N PRO A 69 -19.97 37.27 -23.80
CA PRO A 69 -19.30 35.99 -23.75
C PRO A 69 -20.34 34.86 -23.64
N ILE A 70 -20.16 33.87 -24.49
CA ILE A 70 -21.04 32.70 -24.54
C ILE A 70 -20.43 31.63 -23.60
N VAL A 71 -21.24 31.08 -22.70
CA VAL A 71 -20.80 30.07 -21.73
C VAL A 71 -21.77 28.90 -21.66
N GLU A 72 -21.22 27.73 -21.40
CA GLU A 72 -21.99 26.58 -20.94
C GLU A 72 -21.96 26.50 -19.41
N ILE A 73 -23.01 25.92 -18.84
CA ILE A 73 -23.14 25.82 -17.40
C ILE A 73 -23.36 24.38 -16.94
N LEU A 74 -22.83 24.07 -15.76
CA LEU A 74 -23.07 22.84 -15.03
C LEU A 74 -23.77 23.18 -13.69
N THR A 75 -24.84 22.46 -13.38
CA THR A 75 -25.44 22.51 -12.04
C THR A 75 -24.73 21.49 -11.15
N VAL A 76 -24.14 21.97 -10.08
CA VAL A 76 -23.41 21.12 -9.13
C VAL A 76 -24.41 20.37 -8.27
N SER A 77 -24.33 19.06 -8.28
CA SER A 77 -25.17 18.16 -7.45
C SER A 77 -24.29 17.25 -6.62
N PRO A 78 -24.74 16.88 -5.41
CA PRO A 78 -24.02 15.89 -4.60
C PRO A 78 -24.12 14.52 -5.26
N ILE A 79 -22.98 13.81 -5.29
CA ILE A 79 -22.88 12.44 -5.77
C ILE A 79 -22.04 11.62 -4.79
N GLU A 80 -22.23 10.31 -4.81
CA GLU A 80 -21.35 9.38 -4.09
C GLU A 80 -19.97 9.39 -4.76
N PHE A 81 -18.92 9.55 -3.96
CA PHE A 81 -17.54 9.58 -4.42
C PHE A 81 -16.65 8.69 -3.57
N ASP A 82 -16.05 7.72 -4.21
CA ASP A 82 -15.05 6.83 -3.65
C ASP A 82 -13.68 7.12 -4.28
N HIS A 83 -12.72 7.49 -3.46
CA HIS A 83 -11.34 7.65 -3.91
C HIS A 83 -10.54 6.37 -3.64
N TYR A 84 -9.71 5.98 -4.60
CA TYR A 84 -8.87 4.78 -4.53
C TYR A 84 -7.42 5.11 -4.79
N ILE A 85 -6.55 4.60 -3.95
CA ILE A 85 -5.12 4.55 -4.25
C ILE A 85 -4.80 3.26 -4.97
N GLN A 86 -3.84 3.31 -5.89
CA GLN A 86 -3.37 2.13 -6.61
C GLN A 86 -1.96 1.77 -6.16
N VAL A 87 -1.78 0.50 -5.76
CA VAL A 87 -0.50 -0.09 -5.36
C VAL A 87 -0.32 -1.46 -6.01
N GLN A 88 0.90 -1.99 -5.96
CA GLN A 88 1.15 -3.35 -6.40
C GLN A 88 0.95 -4.32 -5.23
N GLY A 89 0.39 -5.49 -5.53
CA GLY A 89 0.25 -6.59 -4.61
C GLY A 89 0.83 -7.87 -5.17
N SER A 90 1.08 -8.82 -4.30
CA SER A 90 1.46 -10.18 -4.66
C SER A 90 0.70 -11.19 -3.83
N VAL A 91 0.33 -12.29 -4.47
CA VAL A 91 -0.33 -13.41 -3.77
C VAL A 91 0.69 -14.10 -2.87
N LYS A 92 0.29 -14.40 -1.65
CA LYS A 92 1.05 -15.19 -0.67
C LYS A 92 0.20 -16.34 -0.17
N SER A 93 0.87 -17.36 0.35
CA SER A 93 0.23 -18.45 1.07
C SER A 93 0.59 -18.36 2.55
N ASP A 94 -0.38 -18.55 3.43
CA ASP A 94 -0.14 -18.62 4.88
C ASP A 94 0.77 -19.79 5.25
N GLU A 95 0.70 -20.88 4.47
CA GLU A 95 1.44 -22.12 4.69
C GLU A 95 2.26 -22.46 3.45
N LEU A 96 3.50 -21.97 3.37
CA LEU A 96 4.49 -22.31 2.36
C LEU A 96 5.82 -22.57 3.07
N ILE A 97 6.32 -23.81 2.98
CA ILE A 97 7.59 -24.19 3.62
C ILE A 97 8.47 -25.04 2.71
N ASN A 98 9.78 -24.89 2.88
CA ASN A 98 10.75 -25.86 2.44
C ASN A 98 10.93 -26.91 3.54
N ILE A 99 10.83 -28.19 3.18
CA ILE A 99 11.01 -29.31 4.10
C ILE A 99 12.49 -29.70 4.12
N PHE A 100 13.05 -29.71 5.33
CA PHE A 100 14.42 -30.14 5.59
C PHE A 100 14.43 -31.41 6.44
N PRO A 101 15.49 -32.26 6.34
CA PRO A 101 15.65 -33.37 7.23
C PRO A 101 16.02 -32.90 8.64
N GLU A 102 15.59 -33.65 9.67
CA GLU A 102 16.00 -33.40 11.05
C GLU A 102 17.26 -34.19 11.45
N LEU A 103 17.61 -35.22 10.68
CA LEU A 103 18.80 -36.03 10.86
C LEU A 103 19.55 -36.17 9.54
N SER A 104 20.88 -36.33 9.62
CA SER A 104 21.70 -36.72 8.47
C SER A 104 21.52 -38.18 8.14
N GLY A 105 21.52 -38.51 6.85
CA GLY A 105 21.42 -39.88 6.37
C GLY A 105 21.17 -39.96 4.88
N VAL A 106 20.97 -41.18 4.36
CA VAL A 106 20.66 -41.43 2.96
C VAL A 106 19.16 -41.47 2.75
N ALA A 107 18.65 -40.77 1.73
CA ALA A 107 17.23 -40.82 1.33
C ALA A 107 16.90 -42.23 0.79
N LYS A 108 16.29 -43.11 1.63
CA LYS A 108 16.01 -44.49 1.33
C LYS A 108 14.79 -44.67 0.44
N ALA A 109 13.75 -43.89 0.68
CA ALA A 109 12.52 -43.90 -0.11
C ALA A 109 11.89 -42.52 -0.15
N ILE A 110 11.31 -42.20 -1.29
CA ILE A 110 10.52 -40.98 -1.52
C ILE A 110 9.13 -41.43 -1.92
N TYR A 111 8.11 -41.01 -1.18
CA TYR A 111 6.74 -41.52 -1.32
C TYR A 111 5.84 -40.59 -2.14
N VAL A 112 6.34 -39.40 -2.52
CA VAL A 112 5.58 -38.36 -3.20
C VAL A 112 6.36 -37.83 -4.39
N LYS A 113 5.61 -37.21 -5.32
CA LYS A 113 6.14 -36.52 -6.51
C LYS A 113 5.67 -35.07 -6.52
N SER A 114 6.33 -34.26 -7.34
CA SER A 114 5.84 -32.89 -7.63
C SER A 114 4.43 -32.94 -8.21
N GLY A 115 3.53 -32.13 -7.69
CA GLY A 115 2.11 -32.06 -8.02
C GLY A 115 1.19 -32.93 -7.12
N ASP A 116 1.72 -33.78 -6.27
CA ASP A 116 0.91 -34.60 -5.38
C ASP A 116 0.25 -33.76 -4.28
N ILE A 117 -1.03 -34.06 -4.01
CA ILE A 117 -1.76 -33.51 -2.87
C ILE A 117 -1.55 -34.44 -1.67
N VAL A 118 -1.09 -33.90 -0.57
CA VAL A 118 -0.80 -34.65 0.66
C VAL A 118 -1.63 -34.13 1.83
N LYS A 119 -1.91 -35.06 2.78
CA LYS A 119 -2.59 -34.73 4.05
C LYS A 119 -1.55 -34.56 5.17
N LYS A 120 -1.91 -33.76 6.18
CA LYS A 120 -1.11 -33.64 7.41
C LYS A 120 -0.80 -35.02 8.00
N GLY A 121 0.49 -35.29 8.34
CA GLY A 121 0.98 -36.56 8.85
C GLY A 121 1.26 -37.60 7.78
N GLN A 122 1.02 -37.32 6.51
CA GLN A 122 1.34 -38.27 5.42
C GLN A 122 2.85 -38.41 5.26
N PRO A 123 3.40 -39.66 5.19
CA PRO A 123 4.81 -39.89 4.91
C PRO A 123 5.25 -39.29 3.56
N LEU A 124 6.34 -38.55 3.57
CA LEU A 124 6.94 -37.91 2.38
C LEU A 124 8.24 -38.58 1.97
N ILE A 125 9.16 -38.73 2.93
CA ILE A 125 10.49 -39.31 2.71
C ILE A 125 10.87 -40.17 3.89
N LYS A 126 11.54 -41.29 3.61
CA LYS A 126 12.23 -42.13 4.59
C LYS A 126 13.73 -41.95 4.43
N ILE A 127 14.39 -41.49 5.48
CA ILE A 127 15.86 -41.48 5.61
C ILE A 127 16.30 -42.79 6.24
N ASP A 128 17.47 -43.31 5.84
CA ASP A 128 18.08 -44.44 6.47
C ASP A 128 18.35 -44.13 7.95
N ASP A 129 17.98 -45.08 8.82
CA ASP A 129 18.10 -44.91 10.26
C ASP A 129 19.50 -45.20 10.81
N GLY A 130 20.43 -45.66 9.95
CA GLY A 130 21.82 -45.88 10.34
C GLY A 130 21.99 -46.91 11.47
N GLY A 131 21.07 -47.91 11.58
CA GLY A 131 21.11 -48.94 12.62
C GLY A 131 20.41 -48.55 13.94
N LEU A 132 19.67 -47.43 13.98
CA LEU A 132 18.94 -47.01 15.21
C LEU A 132 17.87 -48.02 15.62
N LYS A 133 17.25 -48.77 14.66
CA LYS A 133 16.27 -49.80 14.97
C LYS A 133 16.91 -51.01 15.64
N GLU A 134 18.06 -51.44 15.17
CA GLU A 134 18.85 -52.51 15.75
C GLU A 134 19.29 -52.13 17.16
N GLN A 135 19.76 -50.93 17.36
CA GLN A 135 20.12 -50.40 18.68
C GLN A 135 18.90 -50.33 19.62
N LEU A 136 17.73 -49.93 19.12
CA LEU A 136 16.49 -49.96 19.90
C LEU A 136 16.13 -51.37 20.35
N SER A 137 16.21 -52.33 19.45
CA SER A 137 15.93 -53.74 19.77
C SER A 137 16.84 -54.27 20.87
N GLN A 138 18.14 -53.95 20.84
CA GLN A 138 19.09 -54.35 21.89
C GLN A 138 18.74 -53.69 23.25
N LEU A 139 18.39 -52.39 23.27
CA LEU A 139 17.97 -51.74 24.48
C LEU A 139 16.64 -52.26 25.04
N GLU A 140 15.69 -52.63 24.19
CA GLU A 140 14.41 -53.18 24.61
C GLU A 140 14.58 -54.56 25.25
N ILE A 141 15.50 -55.41 24.74
CA ILE A 141 15.84 -56.70 25.38
C ILE A 141 16.41 -56.47 26.79
N GLY A 142 17.37 -55.54 26.95
CA GLY A 142 17.95 -55.25 28.26
C GLY A 142 16.94 -54.61 29.24
N PHE A 143 16.01 -53.83 28.70
CA PHE A 143 14.95 -53.19 29.49
C PHE A 143 13.97 -54.20 30.11
N GLU A 144 13.58 -55.26 29.43
CA GLU A 144 12.67 -56.30 29.96
C GLU A 144 13.27 -56.97 31.23
N LEU A 145 14.61 -57.21 31.25
CA LEU A 145 15.28 -57.72 32.43
C LEU A 145 15.21 -56.67 33.56
N THR A 146 15.58 -55.45 33.29
CA THR A 146 15.60 -54.38 34.30
C THR A 146 14.20 -54.10 34.84
N LYS A 147 13.19 -54.12 33.99
CA LYS A 147 11.77 -53.99 34.37
C LYS A 147 11.36 -55.11 35.33
N THR A 148 11.68 -56.33 34.98
CA THR A 148 11.37 -57.51 35.84
C THR A 148 12.04 -57.39 37.21
N MET A 149 13.32 -56.96 37.25
CA MET A 149 14.04 -56.71 38.51
C MET A 149 13.36 -55.61 39.34
N PHE A 150 13.02 -54.52 38.74
CA PHE A 150 12.33 -53.41 39.42
C PHE A 150 10.95 -53.84 39.94
N GLU A 151 10.12 -54.52 39.13
CA GLU A 151 8.80 -54.98 39.54
C GLU A 151 8.85 -55.98 40.69
N ARG A 152 9.89 -56.84 40.71
CA ARG A 152 10.12 -57.78 41.83
C ARG A 152 10.54 -57.05 43.10
N GLN A 153 11.48 -56.09 42.96
CA GLN A 153 11.96 -55.32 44.10
C GLN A 153 10.86 -54.39 44.66
N LYS A 154 10.01 -53.84 43.79
CA LYS A 154 8.84 -53.04 44.14
C LYS A 154 7.83 -53.84 44.96
N ARG A 155 7.49 -55.09 44.55
CA ARG A 155 6.58 -55.95 45.33
C ARG A 155 7.12 -56.28 46.70
N LEU A 156 8.44 -56.51 46.88
CA LEU A 156 9.06 -56.73 48.19
C LEU A 156 9.00 -55.48 49.06
N TRP A 157 9.30 -54.32 48.45
CA TRP A 157 9.23 -53.04 49.13
C TRP A 157 7.81 -52.66 49.59
N ASP A 158 6.81 -52.90 48.76
CA ASP A 158 5.38 -52.66 49.09
C ASP A 158 4.94 -53.58 50.27
N GLN A 159 5.65 -54.70 50.55
CA GLN A 159 5.45 -55.60 51.69
C GLN A 159 6.37 -55.25 52.88
N ASN A 160 7.07 -54.12 52.82
CA ASN A 160 8.09 -53.73 53.81
C ASN A 160 9.26 -54.74 53.96
N ILE A 161 9.60 -55.46 52.89
CA ILE A 161 10.69 -56.44 52.84
C ILE A 161 11.84 -55.88 51.99
N GLY A 162 13.04 -55.78 52.54
CA GLY A 162 14.26 -55.44 51.80
C GLY A 162 14.82 -54.07 52.12
N SER A 163 15.88 -53.68 51.41
CA SER A 163 16.60 -52.43 51.59
C SER A 163 16.03 -51.33 50.68
N GLU A 164 15.78 -50.14 51.23
CA GLU A 164 15.38 -48.94 50.51
C GLU A 164 16.38 -48.60 49.39
N ILE A 165 17.66 -48.68 49.72
CA ILE A 165 18.72 -48.40 48.74
C ILE A 165 18.59 -49.31 47.53
N LYS A 166 18.32 -50.61 47.75
CA LYS A 166 18.15 -51.58 46.64
C LYS A 166 16.92 -51.34 45.78
N PHE A 167 15.83 -50.88 46.39
CA PHE A 167 14.64 -50.45 45.69
C PHE A 167 14.93 -49.21 44.86
N LEU A 168 15.59 -48.17 45.42
CA LEU A 168 15.93 -46.93 44.72
C LEU A 168 16.93 -47.19 43.55
N GLU A 169 17.93 -48.05 43.75
CA GLU A 169 18.85 -48.44 42.66
C GLU A 169 18.12 -49.06 41.48
N THR A 170 17.27 -50.08 41.72
CA THR A 170 16.55 -50.80 40.67
C THR A 170 15.53 -49.89 39.97
N LYS A 171 14.88 -48.98 40.73
CA LYS A 171 13.99 -47.98 40.17
C LYS A 171 14.75 -46.99 39.27
N SER A 172 15.90 -46.51 39.73
CA SER A 172 16.73 -45.60 38.91
C SER A 172 17.20 -46.22 37.62
N MET A 173 17.65 -47.48 37.66
CA MET A 173 18.05 -48.20 36.45
C MET A 173 16.89 -48.42 35.46
N TYR A 174 15.70 -48.78 35.98
CA TYR A 174 14.48 -48.90 35.17
C TYR A 174 14.10 -47.58 34.48
N GLU A 175 14.05 -46.48 35.25
CA GLU A 175 13.69 -45.17 34.68
C GLU A 175 14.72 -44.68 33.66
N ALA A 176 16.02 -44.86 33.94
CA ALA A 176 17.09 -44.46 33.00
C ALA A 176 16.99 -45.20 31.66
N GLN A 177 16.79 -46.54 31.67
CA GLN A 177 16.63 -47.31 30.44
C GLN A 177 15.34 -46.94 29.72
N LYS A 178 14.22 -46.74 30.43
CA LYS A 178 12.95 -46.32 29.86
C LYS A 178 13.10 -44.97 29.12
N GLN A 179 13.82 -44.02 29.72
CA GLN A 179 14.11 -42.76 29.05
C GLN A 179 15.02 -42.92 27.83
N GLY A 180 16.04 -43.78 27.91
CA GLY A 180 16.92 -44.11 26.78
C GLY A 180 16.13 -44.67 25.56
N ILE A 181 15.23 -45.62 25.82
CA ILE A 181 14.34 -46.17 24.77
C ILE A 181 13.43 -45.10 24.19
N SER A 182 12.83 -44.25 25.04
CA SER A 182 11.98 -43.15 24.59
C SER A 182 12.74 -42.17 23.68
N GLN A 183 13.98 -41.81 24.07
CA GLN A 183 14.85 -40.95 23.26
C GLN A 183 15.16 -41.58 21.90
N LEU A 184 15.52 -42.85 21.87
CA LEU A 184 15.86 -43.54 20.62
C LEU A 184 14.64 -43.70 19.70
N LYS A 185 13.45 -43.99 20.26
CA LYS A 185 12.19 -43.96 19.50
C LYS A 185 11.91 -42.61 18.85
N LYS A 186 12.17 -41.49 19.57
CA LYS A 186 12.04 -40.14 19.01
C LYS A 186 13.02 -39.92 17.85
N GLN A 187 14.27 -40.39 17.96
CA GLN A 187 15.24 -40.27 16.88
C GLN A 187 14.82 -41.10 15.65
N ILE A 188 14.34 -42.36 15.85
CA ILE A 188 13.82 -43.19 14.75
C ILE A 188 12.62 -42.50 14.08
N LYS A 189 11.72 -41.88 14.85
CA LYS A 189 10.59 -41.14 14.27
C LYS A 189 11.06 -40.02 13.35
N LYS A 190 12.12 -39.29 13.67
CA LYS A 190 12.70 -38.23 12.86
C LYS A 190 13.28 -38.68 11.53
N THR A 191 13.52 -39.99 11.33
CA THR A 191 13.94 -40.54 10.05
C THR A 191 12.79 -40.70 9.06
N LEU A 192 11.55 -40.65 9.50
CA LEU A 192 10.36 -40.56 8.65
C LEU A 192 9.88 -39.11 8.64
N ILE A 193 10.02 -38.46 7.52
CA ILE A 193 9.57 -37.07 7.33
C ILE A 193 8.13 -37.10 6.86
N GLU A 194 7.27 -36.45 7.62
CA GLU A 194 5.82 -36.36 7.38
C GLU A 194 5.41 -34.92 7.03
N ALA A 195 4.30 -34.77 6.31
CA ALA A 195 3.73 -33.47 5.97
C ALA A 195 3.22 -32.76 7.26
N PRO A 196 3.69 -31.52 7.58
CA PRO A 196 3.26 -30.80 8.78
C PRO A 196 1.84 -30.25 8.65
N PHE A 197 1.38 -30.01 7.43
CA PHE A 197 0.01 -29.58 7.08
C PHE A 197 -0.42 -30.22 5.76
N SER A 198 -1.70 -30.13 5.42
CA SER A 198 -2.24 -30.63 4.15
C SER A 198 -1.99 -29.59 3.05
N GLY A 199 -1.55 -30.03 1.87
CA GLY A 199 -1.22 -29.13 0.78
C GLY A 199 -0.71 -29.87 -0.45
N THR A 200 -0.11 -29.14 -1.36
CA THR A 200 0.46 -29.66 -2.61
C THR A 200 1.99 -29.63 -2.55
N ILE A 201 2.62 -30.70 -2.99
CA ILE A 201 4.07 -30.76 -3.20
C ILE A 201 4.40 -30.03 -4.51
N ASP A 202 5.08 -28.89 -4.44
CA ASP A 202 5.45 -28.15 -5.64
C ASP A 202 6.68 -28.73 -6.33
N ASN A 203 7.75 -28.93 -5.56
CA ASN A 203 9.01 -29.41 -6.10
C ASN A 203 9.66 -30.44 -5.16
N VAL A 204 10.07 -31.59 -5.71
CA VAL A 204 10.88 -32.60 -5.02
C VAL A 204 12.31 -32.48 -5.56
N VAL A 205 13.24 -32.02 -4.73
CA VAL A 205 14.63 -31.75 -5.11
C VAL A 205 15.51 -32.96 -4.89
N VAL A 206 15.29 -33.67 -3.77
CA VAL A 206 16.10 -34.84 -3.34
C VAL A 206 15.84 -36.07 -4.22
N LYS A 207 16.89 -36.85 -4.42
CA LYS A 207 16.82 -38.15 -5.13
C LYS A 207 17.06 -39.33 -4.18
N LYS A 208 16.45 -40.47 -4.50
CA LYS A 208 16.70 -41.71 -3.76
C LYS A 208 18.19 -42.07 -3.84
N GLY A 209 18.81 -42.39 -2.69
CA GLY A 209 20.22 -42.67 -2.55
C GLY A 209 21.09 -41.44 -2.26
N GLU A 210 20.54 -40.25 -2.26
CA GLU A 210 21.24 -39.00 -1.96
C GLU A 210 21.46 -38.85 -0.45
N VAL A 211 22.65 -38.34 -0.05
CA VAL A 211 22.94 -38.00 1.35
C VAL A 211 22.36 -36.63 1.68
N VAL A 212 21.58 -36.55 2.75
CA VAL A 212 20.93 -35.32 3.18
C VAL A 212 21.39 -34.90 4.57
N TYR A 213 21.39 -33.56 4.81
CA TYR A 213 21.88 -32.95 6.04
C TYR A 213 20.87 -31.96 6.61
N PRO A 214 20.66 -31.89 7.95
CA PRO A 214 19.78 -30.96 8.61
C PRO A 214 20.12 -29.51 8.27
N GLY A 215 19.09 -28.69 7.98
CA GLY A 215 19.22 -27.25 7.69
C GLY A 215 19.98 -26.88 6.41
N ARG A 216 20.50 -27.88 5.67
CA ARG A 216 21.29 -27.64 4.44
C ARG A 216 20.64 -28.24 3.19
N SER A 217 20.08 -29.45 3.29
CA SER A 217 19.47 -30.14 2.17
C SER A 217 17.98 -29.81 2.12
N ASN A 218 17.56 -28.97 1.17
CA ASN A 218 16.13 -28.79 0.88
C ASN A 218 15.61 -30.05 0.18
N LEU A 219 14.64 -30.73 0.77
CA LEU A 219 14.09 -31.99 0.23
C LEU A 219 12.98 -31.73 -0.77
N MET A 220 12.05 -30.89 -0.40
CA MET A 220 10.88 -30.51 -1.20
C MET A 220 10.23 -29.23 -0.67
N MET A 221 9.36 -28.63 -1.48
CA MET A 221 8.50 -27.52 -1.10
C MET A 221 7.06 -28.02 -0.95
N LEU A 222 6.45 -27.70 0.18
CA LEU A 222 5.04 -27.95 0.47
C LEU A 222 4.31 -26.62 0.60
N LEU A 223 3.20 -26.46 -0.07
CA LEU A 223 2.39 -25.25 -0.04
C LEU A 223 0.90 -25.58 0.05
N ASN A 224 0.17 -24.74 0.77
CA ASN A 224 -1.28 -24.78 0.85
C ASN A 224 -1.85 -23.73 -0.13
N LEU A 225 -2.68 -24.17 -1.08
CA LEU A 225 -3.34 -23.33 -2.07
C LEU A 225 -4.75 -22.87 -1.64
N ASP A 226 -5.28 -23.42 -0.55
CA ASP A 226 -6.63 -23.07 -0.07
C ASP A 226 -6.62 -21.76 0.75
N ASN A 227 -5.49 -21.45 1.41
CA ASN A 227 -5.32 -20.28 2.26
C ASN A 227 -4.35 -19.28 1.62
N LEU A 228 -4.82 -18.63 0.56
CA LEU A 228 -4.07 -17.56 -0.10
C LEU A 228 -4.54 -16.19 0.40
N TYR A 229 -3.65 -15.21 0.36
CA TYR A 229 -3.94 -13.81 0.61
C TYR A 229 -3.13 -12.92 -0.32
N ILE A 230 -3.53 -11.68 -0.46
CA ILE A 230 -2.78 -10.70 -1.23
C ILE A 230 -2.04 -9.79 -0.24
N GLU A 231 -0.73 -9.69 -0.37
CA GLU A 231 0.12 -8.77 0.38
C GLU A 231 0.46 -7.56 -0.49
N SER A 232 0.38 -6.36 0.09
CA SER A 232 0.79 -5.14 -0.58
C SER A 232 1.54 -4.21 0.37
N ASN A 233 2.47 -3.42 -0.17
CA ASN A 233 3.18 -2.38 0.56
C ASN A 233 2.57 -1.03 0.22
N VAL A 234 2.05 -0.33 1.23
CA VAL A 234 1.37 0.96 1.10
C VAL A 234 2.24 2.07 1.66
N PRO A 235 2.40 3.21 0.96
CA PRO A 235 3.16 4.35 1.48
C PRO A 235 2.61 4.89 2.81
N GLU A 236 3.51 5.27 3.73
CA GLU A 236 3.17 5.72 5.09
C GLU A 236 2.16 6.88 5.15
N LYS A 237 2.11 7.72 4.13
CA LYS A 237 1.16 8.84 4.05
C LYS A 237 -0.32 8.42 4.10
N TYR A 238 -0.62 7.15 3.86
CA TYR A 238 -1.98 6.60 3.88
C TYR A 238 -2.32 5.85 5.17
N ILE A 239 -1.43 5.89 6.19
CA ILE A 239 -1.60 5.09 7.42
C ILE A 239 -2.88 5.44 8.19
N SER A 240 -3.33 6.70 8.12
CA SER A 240 -4.55 7.14 8.79
C SER A 240 -5.84 6.75 8.06
N SER A 241 -5.77 6.46 6.77
CA SER A 241 -6.93 6.20 5.92
C SER A 241 -7.12 4.72 5.59
N ILE A 242 -6.07 3.87 5.76
CA ILE A 242 -6.17 2.45 5.43
C ILE A 242 -6.20 1.61 6.69
N ASN A 243 -7.37 1.05 6.98
CA ASN A 243 -7.68 0.27 8.16
C ASN A 243 -8.33 -1.07 7.78
N TYR A 244 -8.51 -1.92 8.79
CA TYR A 244 -9.31 -3.14 8.65
C TYR A 244 -10.69 -2.83 8.06
N GLY A 245 -11.11 -3.61 7.06
CA GLY A 245 -12.43 -3.49 6.44
C GLY A 245 -12.51 -2.54 5.24
N ASN A 246 -11.46 -1.73 4.93
CA ASN A 246 -11.46 -0.92 3.71
C ASN A 246 -11.69 -1.80 2.47
N LYS A 247 -12.59 -1.36 1.59
CA LYS A 247 -12.91 -2.02 0.32
C LYS A 247 -11.68 -2.04 -0.59
N VAL A 248 -11.41 -3.16 -1.20
CA VAL A 248 -10.27 -3.35 -2.10
C VAL A 248 -10.72 -4.05 -3.37
N MET A 249 -10.24 -3.55 -4.49
CA MET A 249 -10.37 -4.17 -5.80
C MET A 249 -9.00 -4.67 -6.24
N VAL A 250 -8.85 -5.98 -6.45
CA VAL A 250 -7.60 -6.61 -6.89
C VAL A 250 -7.75 -7.11 -8.30
N HIS A 251 -6.97 -6.56 -9.19
CA HIS A 251 -6.93 -6.97 -10.60
C HIS A 251 -5.67 -7.77 -10.87
N PHE A 252 -5.82 -8.94 -11.45
CA PHE A 252 -4.74 -9.84 -11.92
C PHE A 252 -4.55 -9.69 -13.43
N PRO A 253 -3.57 -8.92 -13.91
CA PRO A 253 -3.44 -8.63 -15.34
C PRO A 253 -3.21 -9.87 -16.20
N LEU A 254 -2.46 -10.86 -15.69
CA LEU A 254 -2.16 -12.09 -16.42
C LEU A 254 -3.37 -13.02 -16.60
N LEU A 255 -4.39 -12.89 -15.75
CA LEU A 255 -5.60 -13.71 -15.78
C LEU A 255 -6.80 -12.92 -16.31
N ASP A 256 -6.65 -11.62 -16.50
CA ASP A 256 -7.72 -10.66 -16.81
C ASP A 256 -8.92 -10.81 -15.87
N LYS A 257 -8.63 -10.98 -14.58
CA LYS A 257 -9.63 -11.18 -13.52
C LYS A 257 -9.51 -10.10 -12.45
N THR A 258 -10.66 -9.67 -11.96
CA THR A 258 -10.76 -8.73 -10.84
C THR A 258 -11.59 -9.37 -9.73
N ILE A 259 -11.09 -9.29 -8.50
CA ILE A 259 -11.81 -9.69 -7.31
C ILE A 259 -12.04 -8.50 -6.40
N LEU A 260 -13.19 -8.49 -5.73
CA LEU A 260 -13.50 -7.53 -4.67
C LEU A 260 -13.23 -8.19 -3.33
N THR A 261 -12.54 -7.48 -2.46
CA THR A 261 -12.20 -7.98 -1.13
C THR A 261 -12.08 -6.81 -0.15
N THR A 262 -11.60 -7.09 1.05
CA THR A 262 -11.34 -6.07 2.07
C THR A 262 -9.96 -6.24 2.69
N VAL A 263 -9.43 -5.18 3.29
CA VAL A 263 -8.23 -5.24 4.12
C VAL A 263 -8.53 -6.12 5.34
N ARG A 264 -7.84 -7.26 5.46
CA ARG A 264 -7.94 -8.18 6.61
C ARG A 264 -6.98 -7.82 7.74
N GLN A 265 -5.87 -7.18 7.39
CA GLN A 265 -4.87 -6.74 8.36
C GLN A 265 -4.10 -5.55 7.81
N SER A 266 -3.87 -4.54 8.66
CA SER A 266 -2.95 -3.44 8.44
C SER A 266 -1.79 -3.57 9.42
N GLY A 267 -0.56 -3.61 8.90
CA GLY A 267 0.65 -3.81 9.70
C GLY A 267 0.98 -2.59 10.55
N ASN A 268 1.44 -2.83 11.76
CA ASN A 268 1.83 -1.78 12.73
C ASN A 268 3.29 -1.32 12.57
N TYR A 269 4.01 -1.85 11.59
CA TYR A 269 5.42 -1.55 11.35
C TYR A 269 5.61 -0.86 10.00
N ILE A 270 6.31 0.29 10.05
CA ILE A 270 6.73 1.00 8.83
C ILE A 270 8.15 0.58 8.52
N ASN A 271 8.37 0.07 7.32
CA ASN A 271 9.70 -0.25 6.84
C ASN A 271 10.48 1.06 6.58
N PRO A 272 11.60 1.31 7.30
CA PRO A 272 12.34 2.59 7.20
C PRO A 272 13.05 2.78 5.85
N ILE A 273 13.28 1.71 5.10
CA ILE A 273 14.02 1.76 3.83
C ILE A 273 13.15 2.35 2.72
N ASN A 274 11.90 1.91 2.62
CA ASN A 274 10.99 2.30 1.54
C ASN A 274 9.77 3.11 2.03
N ARG A 275 9.68 3.42 3.33
CA ARG A 275 8.59 4.18 3.95
C ARG A 275 7.20 3.61 3.62
N THR A 276 7.06 2.30 3.74
CA THR A 276 5.79 1.60 3.53
C THR A 276 5.41 0.74 4.73
N PHE A 277 4.13 0.48 4.89
CA PHE A 277 3.59 -0.54 5.79
C PHE A 277 2.89 -1.63 4.97
N LYS A 278 2.88 -2.83 5.52
CA LYS A 278 2.22 -3.97 4.89
C LYS A 278 0.73 -3.97 5.15
N ILE A 279 -0.04 -4.34 4.14
CA ILE A 279 -1.44 -4.71 4.30
C ILE A 279 -1.67 -6.09 3.72
N GLU A 280 -2.61 -6.78 4.29
CA GLU A 280 -3.07 -8.08 3.82
C GLU A 280 -4.56 -8.01 3.49
N MET A 281 -4.89 -8.59 2.35
CA MET A 281 -6.26 -8.68 1.85
C MET A 281 -6.66 -10.13 1.75
N GLY A 282 -7.85 -10.45 2.24
CA GLY A 282 -8.38 -11.80 2.14
C GLY A 282 -8.61 -12.19 0.69
N MET A 283 -8.44 -13.47 0.41
CA MET A 283 -8.85 -14.08 -0.84
C MET A 283 -9.79 -15.24 -0.49
N GLU A 284 -11.03 -15.16 -0.95
CA GLU A 284 -11.96 -16.30 -0.86
C GLU A 284 -11.42 -17.43 -1.74
N LYS A 285 -12.01 -18.64 -1.62
CA LYS A 285 -11.55 -19.86 -2.26
C LYS A 285 -10.87 -19.65 -3.61
N ASN A 286 -9.73 -20.31 -3.81
CA ASN A 286 -8.92 -20.20 -5.02
C ASN A 286 -9.55 -20.92 -6.24
N ASP A 287 -10.75 -20.51 -6.62
CA ASP A 287 -11.47 -21.06 -7.81
C ASP A 287 -10.81 -20.63 -9.13
N LEU A 288 -9.87 -19.69 -9.10
CA LEU A 288 -9.20 -19.12 -10.26
C LEU A 288 -7.84 -19.78 -10.57
N ASN A 289 -7.44 -20.83 -9.84
CA ASN A 289 -6.09 -21.43 -9.92
C ASN A 289 -4.96 -20.39 -9.76
N ILE A 290 -5.16 -19.41 -8.89
CA ILE A 290 -4.16 -18.39 -8.59
C ILE A 290 -3.00 -19.04 -7.86
N LYS A 291 -1.77 -18.72 -8.26
CA LYS A 291 -0.55 -19.27 -7.66
C LYS A 291 0.13 -18.21 -6.77
N PRO A 292 0.81 -18.64 -5.70
CA PRO A 292 1.66 -17.75 -4.93
C PRO A 292 2.67 -17.01 -5.82
N ASN A 293 3.02 -15.79 -5.41
CA ASN A 293 3.87 -14.83 -6.12
C ASN A 293 3.29 -14.28 -7.45
N LEU A 294 2.01 -14.51 -7.75
CA LEU A 294 1.34 -13.83 -8.84
C LEU A 294 1.18 -12.35 -8.48
N ASN A 295 1.62 -11.46 -9.38
CA ASN A 295 1.48 -10.01 -9.20
C ASN A 295 0.04 -9.55 -9.50
N SER A 296 -0.40 -8.56 -8.75
CA SER A 296 -1.70 -7.93 -8.91
C SER A 296 -1.61 -6.41 -8.81
N LYS A 297 -2.58 -5.72 -9.41
CA LYS A 297 -2.85 -4.29 -9.19
C LYS A 297 -3.94 -4.17 -8.14
N VAL A 298 -3.66 -3.47 -7.08
CA VAL A 298 -4.56 -3.33 -5.93
C VAL A 298 -5.05 -1.90 -5.86
N LYS A 299 -6.35 -1.70 -5.95
CA LYS A 299 -7.01 -0.41 -5.69
C LYS A 299 -7.67 -0.47 -4.32
N ILE A 300 -7.23 0.38 -3.40
CA ILE A 300 -7.70 0.43 -2.02
C ILE A 300 -8.49 1.71 -1.85
N ASN A 301 -9.72 1.59 -1.37
CA ASN A 301 -10.51 2.75 -1.00
C ASN A 301 -9.89 3.42 0.24
N ASP A 302 -9.43 4.67 0.08
CA ASP A 302 -8.81 5.45 1.15
C ASP A 302 -9.69 6.63 1.61
N TYR A 303 -10.79 6.88 0.90
CA TYR A 303 -11.74 7.93 1.23
C TYR A 303 -13.08 7.67 0.54
N SER A 304 -14.17 7.91 1.25
CA SER A 304 -15.55 7.86 0.73
C SER A 304 -16.35 9.05 1.24
N ASN A 305 -17.16 9.63 0.37
CA ASN A 305 -18.11 10.70 0.71
C ASN A 305 -19.41 10.50 -0.06
N ASP A 306 -20.51 10.24 0.65
CA ASP A 306 -21.80 9.95 0.06
C ASP A 306 -22.50 11.20 -0.55
N SER A 307 -21.93 12.39 -0.33
CA SER A 307 -22.52 13.67 -0.75
C SER A 307 -21.45 14.64 -1.25
N ALA A 308 -20.46 14.15 -1.99
CA ALA A 308 -19.37 14.95 -2.54
C ALA A 308 -19.88 15.85 -3.68
N LEU A 309 -19.41 17.09 -3.70
CA LEU A 309 -19.59 17.99 -4.83
C LEU A 309 -18.42 17.81 -5.79
N MET A 310 -18.60 17.06 -6.86
CA MET A 310 -17.57 16.78 -7.84
C MET A 310 -17.68 17.71 -9.05
N ILE A 311 -16.57 18.33 -9.43
CA ILE A 311 -16.48 19.15 -10.65
C ILE A 311 -15.26 18.74 -11.48
N ASN A 312 -15.34 18.92 -12.79
CA ASN A 312 -14.19 18.63 -13.65
C ASN A 312 -13.05 19.63 -13.35
N GLN A 313 -11.82 19.13 -13.30
CA GLN A 313 -10.63 19.96 -13.02
C GLN A 313 -10.46 21.11 -14.03
N ASN A 314 -10.93 20.94 -15.27
CA ASN A 314 -10.87 21.97 -16.30
C ASN A 314 -11.74 23.20 -16.00
N PHE A 315 -12.70 23.10 -15.08
CA PHE A 315 -13.56 24.24 -14.69
C PHE A 315 -12.89 25.13 -13.64
N ILE A 316 -11.78 24.69 -13.08
CA ILE A 316 -11.05 25.40 -12.03
C ILE A 316 -9.99 26.29 -12.67
N SER A 317 -9.96 27.51 -12.22
CA SER A 317 -8.92 28.49 -12.54
C SER A 317 -8.12 28.85 -11.30
N ILE A 318 -6.87 29.29 -11.49
CA ILE A 318 -5.98 29.69 -10.41
C ILE A 318 -5.69 31.18 -10.54
N ASP A 319 -5.82 31.93 -9.46
CA ASP A 319 -5.51 33.34 -9.43
C ASP A 319 -4.01 33.63 -9.24
N SER A 320 -3.64 34.94 -9.30
CA SER A 320 -2.26 35.38 -9.09
C SER A 320 -1.69 35.04 -7.70
N ASN A 321 -2.55 34.78 -6.72
CA ASN A 321 -2.20 34.40 -5.36
C ASN A 321 -2.20 32.86 -5.14
N ASN A 322 -2.30 32.09 -6.21
CA ASN A 322 -2.36 30.63 -6.19
C ASN A 322 -3.62 30.08 -5.52
N LYS A 323 -4.73 30.83 -5.50
CA LYS A 323 -6.02 30.40 -5.00
C LYS A 323 -6.87 29.84 -6.14
N GLU A 324 -7.48 28.69 -5.90
CA GLU A 324 -8.40 28.04 -6.83
C GLU A 324 -9.76 28.72 -6.78
N TYR A 325 -10.37 28.91 -7.94
CA TYR A 325 -11.71 29.47 -8.07
C TYR A 325 -12.44 28.92 -9.28
N VAL A 326 -13.76 29.05 -9.25
CA VAL A 326 -14.66 28.81 -10.37
C VAL A 326 -15.51 30.03 -10.63
N TYR A 327 -16.07 30.13 -11.83
CA TYR A 327 -17.07 31.15 -12.12
C TYR A 327 -18.46 30.61 -11.80
N LYS A 328 -19.14 31.21 -10.82
CA LYS A 328 -20.51 30.89 -10.42
C LYS A 328 -21.47 31.85 -11.10
N ILE A 329 -22.58 31.32 -11.60
CA ILE A 329 -23.64 32.10 -12.23
C ILE A 329 -24.52 32.74 -11.18
N TYR A 330 -24.88 34.01 -11.38
CA TYR A 330 -25.91 34.70 -10.62
C TYR A 330 -26.74 35.62 -11.54
N ASN A 331 -27.98 35.85 -11.15
CA ASN A 331 -28.91 36.71 -11.90
C ASN A 331 -29.09 38.06 -11.18
N LYS A 332 -29.03 39.15 -11.92
CA LYS A 332 -29.28 40.49 -11.43
C LYS A 332 -30.04 41.27 -12.52
N ASN A 333 -31.17 41.90 -12.15
CA ASN A 333 -31.97 42.73 -13.07
C ASN A 333 -32.35 42.01 -14.38
N ASN A 334 -32.72 40.73 -14.30
CA ASN A 334 -33.08 39.91 -15.46
C ASN A 334 -31.92 39.63 -16.44
N LYS A 335 -30.69 39.89 -16.04
CA LYS A 335 -29.47 39.61 -16.78
C LYS A 335 -28.63 38.59 -16.01
N THR A 336 -27.89 37.77 -16.72
CA THR A 336 -27.02 36.74 -16.16
C THR A 336 -25.58 37.22 -16.09
N TYR A 337 -24.98 37.05 -14.93
CA TYR A 337 -23.58 37.42 -14.66
C TYR A 337 -22.82 36.26 -14.07
N VAL A 338 -21.49 36.29 -14.19
CA VAL A 338 -20.61 35.38 -13.49
C VAL A 338 -19.90 36.06 -12.34
N SER A 339 -19.68 35.35 -11.24
CA SER A 339 -18.85 35.82 -10.13
C SER A 339 -17.72 34.83 -9.87
N LYS A 340 -16.53 35.38 -9.65
CA LYS A 340 -15.36 34.62 -9.23
C LYS A 340 -15.57 34.12 -7.79
N THR A 341 -15.72 32.79 -7.62
CA THR A 341 -15.96 32.17 -6.32
C THR A 341 -14.77 31.31 -5.95
N SER A 342 -14.07 31.69 -4.88
CA SER A 342 -12.94 30.87 -4.36
C SER A 342 -13.45 29.55 -3.82
N ILE A 343 -12.74 28.47 -4.12
CA ILE A 343 -13.05 27.11 -3.68
C ILE A 343 -11.86 26.50 -2.96
N VAL A 344 -12.13 25.46 -2.17
CA VAL A 344 -11.11 24.57 -1.61
C VAL A 344 -11.39 23.18 -2.14
N THR A 345 -10.41 22.59 -2.82
CA THR A 345 -10.52 21.26 -3.40
C THR A 345 -10.03 20.18 -2.46
N GLY A 346 -10.52 18.95 -2.65
CA GLY A 346 -10.18 17.76 -1.88
C GLY A 346 -9.51 16.68 -2.73
N LYS A 347 -10.05 15.47 -2.62
CA LYS A 347 -9.61 14.31 -3.40
C LYS A 347 -10.04 14.43 -4.86
N ASN A 348 -9.27 13.80 -5.76
CA ASN A 348 -9.59 13.76 -7.18
C ASN A 348 -9.45 12.32 -7.73
N ASP A 349 -10.17 12.03 -8.80
CA ASP A 349 -10.13 10.75 -9.51
C ASP A 349 -9.29 10.78 -10.80
N GLY A 350 -8.61 11.93 -11.06
CA GLY A 350 -7.83 12.18 -12.27
C GLY A 350 -8.59 12.95 -13.35
N VAL A 351 -9.92 13.06 -13.29
CA VAL A 351 -10.80 13.83 -14.19
C VAL A 351 -11.53 14.91 -13.41
N SER A 352 -12.15 14.53 -12.31
CA SER A 352 -12.92 15.39 -11.43
C SER A 352 -12.24 15.55 -10.08
N VAL A 353 -12.55 16.62 -9.39
CA VAL A 353 -12.07 16.92 -8.04
C VAL A 353 -13.23 17.29 -7.14
N GLU A 354 -13.16 16.83 -5.90
CA GLU A 354 -14.10 17.19 -4.86
C GLU A 354 -13.93 18.65 -4.44
N VAL A 355 -15.01 19.37 -4.28
CA VAL A 355 -15.04 20.71 -3.70
C VAL A 355 -15.50 20.61 -2.26
N ILE A 356 -14.56 20.86 -1.33
CA ILE A 356 -14.82 20.81 0.12
C ILE A 356 -15.57 22.04 0.60
N SER A 357 -15.27 23.22 0.02
CA SER A 357 -15.92 24.48 0.37
C SER A 357 -15.90 25.47 -0.78
N GLY A 358 -16.84 26.45 -0.73
CA GLY A 358 -17.00 27.48 -1.75
C GLY A 358 -18.18 27.26 -2.69
N LEU A 359 -18.73 26.05 -2.77
CA LEU A 359 -19.94 25.74 -3.53
C LEU A 359 -20.98 25.07 -2.66
N ASN A 360 -22.25 25.24 -3.04
CA ASN A 360 -23.40 24.56 -2.45
C ASN A 360 -24.11 23.69 -3.50
N PRO A 361 -24.83 22.65 -3.07
CA PRO A 361 -25.70 21.90 -3.94
C PRO A 361 -26.69 22.82 -4.68
N GLY A 362 -26.80 22.64 -5.99
CA GLY A 362 -27.65 23.47 -6.85
C GLY A 362 -26.99 24.71 -7.42
N ASP A 363 -25.76 25.04 -7.01
CA ASP A 363 -25.01 26.13 -7.64
C ASP A 363 -24.75 25.84 -9.10
N LYS A 364 -24.84 26.88 -9.93
CA LYS A 364 -24.54 26.81 -11.37
C LYS A 364 -23.15 27.39 -11.60
N ILE A 365 -22.26 26.62 -12.16
CA ILE A 365 -20.90 27.03 -12.50
C ILE A 365 -20.68 26.99 -14.00
N VAL A 366 -19.75 27.77 -14.50
CA VAL A 366 -19.36 27.74 -15.91
C VAL A 366 -18.51 26.51 -16.20
N SER A 367 -18.91 25.72 -17.20
CA SER A 367 -18.19 24.54 -17.69
C SER A 367 -17.36 24.83 -18.93
N GLU A 368 -17.83 25.72 -19.83
CA GLU A 368 -17.08 26.13 -21.03
C GLU A 368 -17.11 27.65 -21.21
N GLY A 369 -16.12 28.16 -21.94
CA GLY A 369 -15.98 29.60 -22.17
C GLY A 369 -15.18 30.36 -21.10
N ILE A 370 -14.63 29.68 -20.11
CA ILE A 370 -13.97 30.23 -18.91
C ILE A 370 -12.85 31.22 -19.23
N ARG A 371 -12.05 30.97 -20.28
CA ARG A 371 -10.85 31.78 -20.63
C ARG A 371 -11.10 33.24 -20.98
N LYS A 372 -12.35 33.57 -21.35
CA LYS A 372 -12.76 34.93 -21.78
C LYS A 372 -13.48 35.71 -20.66
N LEU A 373 -13.62 35.06 -19.48
CA LEU A 373 -14.39 35.64 -18.41
C LEU A 373 -13.52 36.50 -17.46
N VAL A 374 -14.09 37.62 -17.06
CA VAL A 374 -13.62 38.41 -15.92
C VAL A 374 -14.72 38.45 -14.85
N ASP A 375 -14.35 38.83 -13.64
CA ASP A 375 -15.32 38.90 -12.54
C ASP A 375 -16.44 39.89 -12.83
N ASN A 376 -17.66 39.50 -12.48
CA ASN A 376 -18.88 40.32 -12.66
C ASN A 376 -19.23 40.70 -14.12
N VAL A 377 -18.78 39.94 -15.12
CA VAL A 377 -19.15 40.15 -16.50
C VAL A 377 -20.52 39.50 -16.80
N GLN A 378 -21.32 40.21 -17.63
CA GLN A 378 -22.57 39.67 -18.17
C GLN A 378 -22.27 38.62 -19.22
N VAL A 379 -22.99 37.49 -19.19
CA VAL A 379 -22.79 36.34 -20.09
C VAL A 379 -24.11 35.88 -20.74
N GLN A 380 -23.98 35.22 -21.88
CA GLN A 380 -25.07 34.49 -22.53
C GLN A 380 -24.86 32.99 -22.32
N ILE A 381 -25.86 32.32 -21.74
CA ILE A 381 -25.85 30.88 -21.55
C ILE A 381 -26.32 30.19 -22.83
N ILE A 382 -25.55 29.18 -23.27
CA ILE A 382 -26.01 28.19 -24.23
C ILE A 382 -26.18 26.85 -23.49
N ASN A 383 -27.33 26.20 -23.72
CA ASN A 383 -27.62 24.87 -23.18
C ASN A 383 -27.08 23.78 -24.09
#